data_03f1a2cc3a2d75db0fcad6d3472b5b13
#
_entry.id   03f1a2cc3a2d75db0fcad6d3472b5b13
#
_cell.length_a   1.000
_cell.length_b   1.000
_cell.length_c   1.000
_cell.angle_alpha   90.00
_cell.angle_beta   90.00
_cell.angle_gamma   90.00
#
_symmetry.space_group_name_H-M   'P 1'
#
loop_
_entity.id
_entity.type
_entity.pdbx_description
1 polymer ?
#
loop_
_entity_poly.entity_id
_entity_poly.type
_entity_poly.pdbx_seq_one_letter_code
_entity_poly.pdbx_strand_id
1 'polypeptide(L)'
;TKENNSLYVVDLKTKSISGVYPLGGEGYTCALSPTKPELYVSCWGGGKLLVFNTMQKQFTDTIKVGSHPNDIEITANGNFLFVANANDNTVSVIDLNKKRVIEILNTALYRNSLYGSTLNSLALSTDQKTLYIANADNNSLSIYDVGKPGFSSSEGFIPTGWYPTSVAIVGNKILVANGKGFSSLANPYGPNPARKDGESIYQKSDTT
;
A
#
# COMPACT_ATOMS: atom_id res chain seq x y z
N THR A 1 -16.19 -0.29 1.74
CA THR A 1 -16.15 1.11 2.18
C THR A 1 -15.56 1.19 3.60
N LYS A 2 -14.91 2.28 3.91
CA LYS A 2 -14.23 2.48 5.19
C LYS A 2 -15.23 2.73 6.33
N GLU A 3 -16.31 3.45 6.07
CA GLU A 3 -17.29 3.86 7.11
C GLU A 3 -18.10 2.70 7.71
N ASN A 4 -18.45 1.70 6.92
CA ASN A 4 -19.24 0.55 7.38
C ASN A 4 -18.55 -0.79 7.19
N ASN A 5 -17.23 -0.78 6.98
CA ASN A 5 -16.37 -1.96 6.96
C ASN A 5 -16.91 -3.08 6.06
N SER A 6 -17.34 -2.73 4.85
CA SER A 6 -17.98 -3.69 3.95
C SER A 6 -17.45 -3.61 2.52
N LEU A 7 -17.38 -4.77 1.88
CA LEU A 7 -17.19 -4.91 0.44
C LEU A 7 -18.56 -4.82 -0.25
N TYR A 8 -18.71 -3.88 -1.17
CA TYR A 8 -19.90 -3.72 -1.99
C TYR A 8 -19.62 -4.23 -3.40
N VAL A 9 -20.53 -5.03 -3.91
CA VAL A 9 -20.54 -5.45 -5.32
C VAL A 9 -21.65 -4.71 -6.03
N VAL A 10 -21.31 -3.99 -7.09
CA VAL A 10 -22.24 -3.19 -7.88
C VAL A 10 -22.37 -3.81 -9.27
N ASP A 11 -23.59 -4.04 -9.69
CA ASP A 11 -23.89 -4.41 -11.07
C ASP A 11 -23.90 -3.15 -11.94
N LEU A 12 -22.99 -3.09 -12.91
CA LEU A 12 -22.84 -1.92 -13.77
C LEU A 12 -23.95 -1.76 -14.82
N LYS A 13 -24.70 -2.83 -15.13
CA LYS A 13 -25.81 -2.80 -16.07
C LYS A 13 -27.06 -2.20 -15.40
N THR A 14 -27.39 -2.73 -14.23
CA THR A 14 -28.56 -2.29 -13.46
C THR A 14 -28.25 -1.07 -12.58
N LYS A 15 -26.96 -0.70 -12.41
CA LYS A 15 -26.45 0.35 -11.52
C LYS A 15 -26.95 0.18 -10.07
N SER A 16 -27.07 -1.05 -9.63
CA SER A 16 -27.56 -1.39 -8.30
C SER A 16 -26.55 -2.24 -7.51
N ILE A 17 -26.67 -2.19 -6.20
CA ILE A 17 -25.87 -3.02 -5.29
C ILE A 17 -26.38 -4.46 -5.40
N SER A 18 -25.54 -5.39 -5.84
CA SER A 18 -25.84 -6.81 -5.97
C SER A 18 -25.35 -7.66 -4.78
N GLY A 19 -24.54 -7.08 -3.89
CA GLY A 19 -24.08 -7.75 -2.69
C GLY A 19 -23.36 -6.82 -1.73
N VAL A 20 -23.47 -7.13 -0.41
CA VAL A 20 -22.74 -6.43 0.66
C VAL A 20 -22.16 -7.49 1.59
N TYR A 21 -20.86 -7.42 1.82
CA TYR A 21 -20.11 -8.42 2.58
C TYR A 21 -19.28 -7.76 3.67
N PRO A 22 -19.57 -8.00 4.96
CA PRO A 22 -18.82 -7.43 6.07
C PRO A 22 -17.34 -7.89 6.07
N LEU A 23 -16.40 -6.95 6.25
CA LEU A 23 -14.96 -7.22 6.28
C LEU A 23 -14.43 -7.58 7.67
N GLY A 24 -15.20 -7.25 8.71
CA GLY A 24 -14.71 -7.40 10.08
C GLY A 24 -13.49 -6.52 10.41
N GLY A 25 -13.38 -5.39 9.74
CA GLY A 25 -12.31 -4.39 9.88
C GLY A 25 -12.36 -3.37 8.75
N GLU A 26 -11.62 -2.27 8.89
CA GLU A 26 -11.57 -1.20 7.87
C GLU A 26 -10.92 -1.70 6.58
N GLY A 27 -11.71 -1.80 5.50
CA GLY A 27 -11.20 -2.07 4.16
C GLY A 27 -10.51 -0.86 3.56
N TYR A 28 -9.36 -1.05 2.92
CA TYR A 28 -8.61 0.02 2.27
C TYR A 28 -8.65 -0.08 0.74
N THR A 29 -8.06 -1.12 0.18
CA THR A 29 -8.08 -1.36 -1.27
C THR A 29 -8.43 -2.80 -1.60
N CYS A 30 -8.69 -3.08 -2.86
CA CYS A 30 -8.89 -4.44 -3.34
C CYS A 30 -8.24 -4.63 -4.71
N ALA A 31 -7.79 -5.86 -4.97
CA ALA A 31 -7.18 -6.27 -6.22
C ALA A 31 -7.75 -7.61 -6.68
N LEU A 32 -8.15 -7.69 -7.95
CA LEU A 32 -8.68 -8.92 -8.54
C LEU A 32 -7.54 -9.81 -9.01
N SER A 33 -7.60 -11.11 -8.72
CA SER A 33 -6.67 -12.07 -9.28
C SER A 33 -6.78 -12.12 -10.82
N PRO A 34 -5.66 -12.09 -11.54
CA PRO A 34 -5.68 -12.21 -13.00
C PRO A 34 -6.01 -13.64 -13.48
N THR A 35 -5.92 -14.65 -12.61
CA THR A 35 -5.99 -16.07 -13.00
C THR A 35 -7.04 -16.88 -12.23
N LYS A 36 -7.52 -16.37 -11.09
CA LYS A 36 -8.48 -17.08 -10.20
C LYS A 36 -9.71 -16.22 -9.93
N PRO A 37 -10.87 -16.78 -9.61
CA PRO A 37 -12.04 -16.02 -9.18
C PRO A 37 -11.88 -15.52 -7.74
N GLU A 38 -10.79 -14.83 -7.44
CA GLU A 38 -10.43 -14.33 -6.12
C GLU A 38 -10.20 -12.83 -6.15
N LEU A 39 -10.78 -12.12 -5.20
CA LEU A 39 -10.53 -10.71 -4.92
C LEU A 39 -9.82 -10.62 -3.56
N TYR A 40 -8.71 -9.91 -3.54
CA TYR A 40 -7.94 -9.65 -2.32
C TYR A 40 -8.30 -8.28 -1.78
N VAL A 41 -8.58 -8.19 -0.47
CA VAL A 41 -8.97 -6.94 0.19
C VAL A 41 -8.03 -6.67 1.36
N SER A 42 -7.32 -5.55 1.34
CA SER A 42 -6.51 -5.13 2.48
C SER A 42 -7.40 -4.51 3.56
N CYS A 43 -7.15 -4.91 4.82
CA CYS A 43 -7.88 -4.39 5.99
C CYS A 43 -6.93 -3.58 6.86
N TRP A 44 -7.02 -2.25 6.72
CA TRP A 44 -6.09 -1.29 7.30
C TRP A 44 -5.95 -1.41 8.83
N GLY A 45 -7.07 -1.46 9.53
CA GLY A 45 -7.08 -1.56 10.99
C GLY A 45 -6.81 -2.96 11.58
N GLY A 46 -6.64 -4.00 10.73
CA GLY A 46 -6.60 -5.39 11.19
C GLY A 46 -5.32 -6.17 10.89
N GLY A 47 -4.35 -5.58 10.17
CA GLY A 47 -3.10 -6.26 9.78
C GLY A 47 -3.36 -7.55 8.99
N LYS A 48 -4.37 -7.54 8.13
CA LYS A 48 -4.82 -8.73 7.40
C LYS A 48 -5.21 -8.42 5.96
N LEU A 49 -5.08 -9.43 5.12
CA LEU A 49 -5.60 -9.49 3.77
C LEU A 49 -6.73 -10.53 3.74
N LEU A 50 -7.90 -10.15 3.26
CA LEU A 50 -9.03 -11.07 3.08
C LEU A 50 -9.06 -11.58 1.65
N VAL A 51 -9.41 -12.85 1.47
CA VAL A 51 -9.61 -13.48 0.15
C VAL A 51 -11.10 -13.71 -0.04
N PHE A 52 -11.68 -13.04 -1.02
CA PHE A 52 -13.09 -13.17 -1.39
C PHE A 52 -13.22 -13.97 -2.69
N ASN A 53 -13.93 -15.08 -2.65
CA ASN A 53 -14.26 -15.84 -3.86
C ASN A 53 -15.42 -15.17 -4.58
N THR A 54 -15.19 -14.68 -5.80
CA THR A 54 -16.18 -13.91 -6.57
C THR A 54 -17.30 -14.77 -7.13
N MET A 55 -17.09 -16.08 -7.33
CA MET A 55 -18.13 -17.03 -7.78
C MET A 55 -18.99 -17.48 -6.62
N GLN A 56 -18.38 -17.87 -5.50
CA GLN A 56 -19.09 -18.32 -4.30
C GLN A 56 -19.67 -17.14 -3.48
N LYS A 57 -19.23 -15.91 -3.78
CA LYS A 57 -19.65 -14.67 -3.11
C LYS A 57 -19.45 -14.70 -1.59
N GLN A 58 -18.31 -15.21 -1.15
CA GLN A 58 -17.95 -15.31 0.27
C GLN A 58 -16.45 -15.17 0.50
N PHE A 59 -16.07 -14.78 1.71
CA PHE A 59 -14.68 -14.82 2.14
C PHE A 59 -14.28 -16.28 2.41
N THR A 60 -13.14 -16.68 1.86
CA THR A 60 -12.62 -18.06 1.97
C THR A 60 -11.38 -18.15 2.84
N ASP A 61 -10.60 -17.08 2.90
CA ASP A 61 -9.33 -17.07 3.63
C ASP A 61 -9.02 -15.71 4.23
N THR A 62 -8.13 -15.73 5.22
CA THR A 62 -7.53 -14.56 5.85
C THR A 62 -6.04 -14.77 5.97
N ILE A 63 -5.24 -13.87 5.40
CA ILE A 63 -3.78 -13.91 5.45
C ILE A 63 -3.32 -12.77 6.38
N LYS A 64 -2.60 -13.11 7.45
CA LYS A 64 -2.00 -12.11 8.33
C LYS A 64 -0.83 -11.44 7.62
N VAL A 65 -0.79 -10.10 7.66
CA VAL A 65 0.26 -9.25 7.09
C VAL A 65 0.75 -8.26 8.16
N GLY A 66 1.55 -7.27 7.75
CA GLY A 66 1.99 -6.23 8.68
C GLY A 66 0.91 -5.21 9.04
N SER A 67 1.30 -4.18 9.77
CA SER A 67 0.40 -3.15 10.29
C SER A 67 -0.07 -2.17 9.22
N HIS A 68 -1.34 -1.86 9.22
CA HIS A 68 -2.00 -0.91 8.30
C HIS A 68 -1.74 -1.25 6.82
N PRO A 69 -2.11 -2.47 6.37
CA PRO A 69 -1.96 -2.84 4.98
C PRO A 69 -2.83 -1.93 4.10
N ASN A 70 -2.20 -1.30 3.11
CA ASN A 70 -2.90 -0.41 2.19
C ASN A 70 -2.84 -0.94 0.75
N ASP A 71 -1.82 -0.61 -0.03
CA ASP A 71 -1.76 -0.96 -1.45
C ASP A 71 -1.39 -2.42 -1.69
N ILE A 72 -1.88 -2.96 -2.80
CA ILE A 72 -1.75 -4.36 -3.21
C ILE A 72 -1.31 -4.42 -4.66
N GLU A 73 -0.25 -5.15 -4.94
CA GLU A 73 0.22 -5.44 -6.29
C GLU A 73 0.28 -6.96 -6.51
N ILE A 74 -0.25 -7.45 -7.64
CA ILE A 74 -0.32 -8.88 -7.96
C ILE A 74 0.49 -9.15 -9.22
N THR A 75 1.32 -10.21 -9.20
CA THR A 75 2.02 -10.64 -10.41
C THR A 75 1.05 -11.08 -11.50
N ALA A 76 1.38 -10.81 -12.76
CA ALA A 76 0.52 -11.13 -13.90
C ALA A 76 0.16 -12.63 -14.02
N ASN A 77 1.02 -13.51 -13.51
CA ASN A 77 0.76 -14.95 -13.45
C ASN A 77 -0.13 -15.37 -12.25
N GLY A 78 -0.50 -14.43 -11.37
CA GLY A 78 -1.34 -14.69 -10.21
C GLY A 78 -0.72 -15.57 -9.13
N ASN A 79 0.61 -15.73 -9.11
CA ASN A 79 1.28 -16.58 -8.12
C ASN A 79 1.70 -15.84 -6.85
N PHE A 80 2.03 -14.56 -6.96
CA PHE A 80 2.51 -13.76 -5.86
C PHE A 80 1.73 -12.44 -5.73
N LEU A 81 1.66 -11.95 -4.51
CA LEU A 81 1.02 -10.70 -4.16
C LEU A 81 1.91 -9.96 -3.17
N PHE A 82 2.04 -8.66 -3.36
CA PHE A 82 2.77 -7.73 -2.51
C PHE A 82 1.77 -6.84 -1.79
N VAL A 83 1.93 -6.66 -0.49
CA VAL A 83 1.11 -5.78 0.34
C VAL A 83 1.99 -4.75 1.02
N ALA A 84 1.75 -3.48 0.78
CA ALA A 84 2.40 -2.40 1.52
C ALA A 84 1.83 -2.30 2.94
N ASN A 85 2.67 -2.42 3.96
CA ASN A 85 2.31 -2.28 5.37
C ASN A 85 2.73 -0.87 5.82
N ALA A 86 1.79 0.08 5.75
CA ALA A 86 2.10 1.51 5.84
C ALA A 86 2.82 1.91 7.15
N ASN A 87 2.50 1.27 8.27
CA ASN A 87 3.06 1.62 9.57
C ASN A 87 4.28 0.79 10.01
N ASP A 88 4.65 -0.25 9.25
CA ASP A 88 5.76 -1.14 9.60
C ASP A 88 7.02 -0.89 8.75
N ASN A 89 7.00 0.03 7.80
CA ASN A 89 8.03 0.23 6.79
C ASN A 89 8.36 -1.06 6.03
N THR A 90 7.36 -1.90 5.76
CA THR A 90 7.58 -3.22 5.15
C THR A 90 6.60 -3.50 4.02
N VAL A 91 6.99 -4.43 3.15
CA VAL A 91 6.09 -5.07 2.19
C VAL A 91 6.03 -6.56 2.51
N SER A 92 4.82 -7.09 2.66
CA SER A 92 4.60 -8.53 2.78
C SER A 92 4.55 -9.17 1.39
N VAL A 93 5.39 -10.16 1.13
CA VAL A 93 5.38 -10.98 -0.09
C VAL A 93 4.59 -12.25 0.20
N ILE A 94 3.52 -12.48 -0.55
CA ILE A 94 2.58 -13.58 -0.32
C ILE A 94 2.65 -14.56 -1.49
N ASP A 95 2.83 -15.85 -1.18
CA ASP A 95 2.61 -16.96 -2.11
C ASP A 95 1.11 -17.28 -2.13
N LEU A 96 0.44 -16.96 -3.23
CA LEU A 96 -1.02 -17.11 -3.39
C LEU A 96 -1.48 -18.57 -3.55
N ASN A 97 -0.57 -19.49 -3.86
CA ASN A 97 -0.89 -20.92 -3.88
C ASN A 97 -0.85 -21.52 -2.48
N LYS A 98 0.06 -21.01 -1.62
CA LYS A 98 0.18 -21.42 -0.21
C LYS A 98 -0.66 -20.56 0.73
N LYS A 99 -1.18 -19.43 0.25
CA LYS A 99 -1.96 -18.43 1.01
C LYS A 99 -1.26 -17.98 2.30
N ARG A 100 0.04 -17.68 2.19
CA ARG A 100 0.85 -17.23 3.32
C ARG A 100 1.94 -16.26 2.90
N VAL A 101 2.35 -15.41 3.83
CA VAL A 101 3.55 -14.59 3.70
C VAL A 101 4.78 -15.50 3.66
N ILE A 102 5.63 -15.31 2.67
CA ILE A 102 6.89 -16.04 2.48
C ILE A 102 8.12 -15.17 2.71
N GLU A 103 7.95 -13.84 2.67
CA GLU A 103 9.05 -12.89 2.82
C GLU A 103 8.51 -11.54 3.28
N ILE A 104 9.33 -10.77 3.99
CA ILE A 104 9.05 -9.38 4.38
C ILE A 104 10.20 -8.50 3.88
N LEU A 105 9.90 -7.55 2.99
CA LEU A 105 10.85 -6.57 2.50
C LEU A 105 10.86 -5.37 3.44
N ASN A 106 12.03 -4.95 3.88
CA ASN A 106 12.18 -3.79 4.77
C ASN A 106 12.58 -2.56 3.95
N THR A 107 11.74 -1.54 3.89
CA THR A 107 11.93 -0.31 3.12
C THR A 107 12.56 0.83 3.91
N ALA A 108 13.03 0.58 5.12
CA ALA A 108 13.71 1.57 5.94
C ALA A 108 15.00 2.07 5.26
N LEU A 109 15.23 3.39 5.27
CA LEU A 109 16.41 4.00 4.66
C LEU A 109 17.73 3.62 5.34
N TYR A 110 17.67 3.29 6.63
CA TYR A 110 18.83 2.91 7.42
C TYR A 110 18.45 1.92 8.52
N ARG A 111 19.45 1.20 9.01
CA ARG A 111 19.27 0.24 10.10
C ARG A 111 18.81 0.97 11.37
N ASN A 112 17.81 0.45 12.05
CA ASN A 112 17.16 1.07 13.22
C ASN A 112 16.35 2.35 12.92
N SER A 113 15.89 2.52 11.69
CA SER A 113 14.90 3.56 11.37
C SER A 113 13.63 3.36 12.19
N LEU A 114 13.06 4.45 12.68
CA LEU A 114 11.73 4.42 13.29
C LEU A 114 10.66 4.01 12.28
N TYR A 115 9.56 3.45 12.76
CA TYR A 115 8.39 3.19 11.92
C TYR A 115 7.77 4.51 11.44
N GLY A 116 7.10 4.48 10.28
CA GLY A 116 6.38 5.63 9.76
C GLY A 116 6.92 6.16 8.44
N SER A 117 7.51 5.31 7.58
CA SER A 117 7.82 5.69 6.19
C SER A 117 6.57 5.89 5.34
N THR A 118 5.43 5.40 5.82
CA THR A 118 4.12 5.47 5.18
C THR A 118 4.18 5.00 3.72
N LEU A 119 4.25 3.69 3.54
CA LEU A 119 4.22 3.08 2.21
C LEU A 119 2.84 3.30 1.60
N ASN A 120 2.76 4.10 0.53
CA ASN A 120 1.46 4.47 -0.05
C ASN A 120 1.10 3.71 -1.32
N SER A 121 2.08 3.27 -2.10
CA SER A 121 1.80 2.64 -3.38
C SER A 121 2.92 1.69 -3.80
N LEU A 122 2.54 0.67 -4.55
CA LEU A 122 3.40 -0.35 -5.13
C LEU A 122 3.22 -0.36 -6.65
N ALA A 123 4.28 -0.66 -7.39
CA ALA A 123 4.20 -0.96 -8.81
C ALA A 123 5.27 -1.97 -9.22
N LEU A 124 4.88 -2.99 -9.98
CA LEU A 124 5.81 -3.92 -10.61
C LEU A 124 6.30 -3.38 -11.96
N SER A 125 7.56 -3.62 -12.28
CA SER A 125 8.09 -3.42 -13.63
C SER A 125 7.35 -4.27 -14.65
N THR A 126 7.44 -3.90 -15.93
CA THR A 126 6.76 -4.62 -17.02
C THR A 126 7.17 -6.10 -17.10
N ASP A 127 8.43 -6.40 -16.76
CA ASP A 127 8.96 -7.78 -16.71
C ASP A 127 8.70 -8.49 -15.39
N GLN A 128 8.01 -7.83 -14.43
CA GLN A 128 7.61 -8.36 -13.13
C GLN A 128 8.79 -8.71 -12.19
N LYS A 129 9.98 -8.17 -12.45
CA LYS A 129 11.19 -8.49 -11.65
C LYS A 129 11.56 -7.40 -10.67
N THR A 130 11.12 -6.18 -10.90
CA THR A 130 11.43 -5.05 -10.01
C THR A 130 10.16 -4.50 -9.38
N LEU A 131 10.15 -4.34 -8.07
CA LEU A 131 9.09 -3.69 -7.31
C LEU A 131 9.53 -2.29 -6.89
N TYR A 132 8.73 -1.30 -7.24
CA TYR A 132 8.86 0.09 -6.81
C TYR A 132 7.87 0.37 -5.69
N ILE A 133 8.34 0.98 -4.61
CA ILE A 133 7.57 1.19 -3.38
C ILE A 133 7.64 2.66 -3.01
N ALA A 134 6.51 3.36 -3.02
CA ALA A 134 6.44 4.77 -2.66
C ALA A 134 6.46 4.96 -1.14
N ASN A 135 7.58 5.47 -0.60
CA ASN A 135 7.75 5.80 0.82
C ASN A 135 7.46 7.29 1.03
N ALA A 136 6.23 7.61 1.41
CA ALA A 136 5.73 8.98 1.43
C ALA A 136 6.51 9.90 2.39
N ASP A 137 6.72 9.49 3.62
CA ASP A 137 7.39 10.33 4.61
C ASP A 137 8.92 10.40 4.42
N ASN A 138 9.48 9.49 3.62
CA ASN A 138 10.90 9.50 3.25
C ASN A 138 11.18 10.17 1.89
N ASN A 139 10.16 10.66 1.17
CA ASN A 139 10.28 11.31 -0.14
C ASN A 139 11.11 10.48 -1.14
N SER A 140 10.86 9.19 -1.20
CA SER A 140 11.64 8.28 -2.03
C SER A 140 10.83 7.09 -2.52
N LEU A 141 11.32 6.46 -3.58
CA LEU A 141 10.94 5.10 -3.96
C LEU A 141 12.01 4.14 -3.46
N SER A 142 11.63 3.07 -2.76
CA SER A 142 12.47 1.89 -2.58
C SER A 142 12.37 1.01 -3.82
N ILE A 143 13.48 0.39 -4.21
CA ILE A 143 13.58 -0.51 -5.35
C ILE A 143 14.03 -1.87 -4.85
N TYR A 144 13.30 -2.91 -5.25
CA TYR A 144 13.59 -4.29 -4.91
C TYR A 144 13.63 -5.17 -6.16
N ASP A 145 14.68 -6.00 -6.30
CA ASP A 145 14.63 -7.16 -7.19
C ASP A 145 13.72 -8.20 -6.53
N VAL A 146 12.60 -8.49 -7.18
CA VAL A 146 11.60 -9.48 -6.77
C VAL A 146 11.46 -10.60 -7.82
N GLY A 147 12.40 -10.72 -8.73
CA GLY A 147 12.39 -11.74 -9.78
C GLY A 147 12.39 -13.17 -9.23
N LYS A 148 12.77 -13.35 -7.96
CA LYS A 148 12.69 -14.61 -7.24
C LYS A 148 12.05 -14.40 -5.86
N PRO A 149 10.70 -14.32 -5.77
CA PRO A 149 10.01 -14.10 -4.51
C PRO A 149 10.39 -15.13 -3.42
N GLY A 150 10.66 -14.64 -2.21
CA GLY A 150 11.26 -15.41 -1.13
C GLY A 150 12.78 -15.24 -1.00
N PHE A 151 13.43 -14.59 -2.00
CA PHE A 151 14.85 -14.26 -2.03
C PHE A 151 15.07 -12.89 -2.68
N SER A 152 14.21 -11.93 -2.35
CA SER A 152 14.28 -10.57 -2.89
C SER A 152 15.45 -9.79 -2.30
N SER A 153 15.95 -8.81 -3.04
CA SER A 153 17.05 -7.95 -2.59
C SER A 153 16.77 -6.47 -2.86
N SER A 154 17.18 -5.61 -1.93
CA SER A 154 17.11 -4.17 -2.13
C SER A 154 18.14 -3.72 -3.15
N GLU A 155 17.71 -2.93 -4.14
CA GLU A 155 18.57 -2.29 -5.13
C GLU A 155 18.87 -0.82 -4.81
N GLY A 156 18.20 -0.27 -3.77
CA GLY A 156 18.41 1.09 -3.31
C GLY A 156 17.15 1.95 -3.35
N PHE A 157 17.36 3.27 -3.51
CA PHE A 157 16.31 4.28 -3.43
C PHE A 157 16.44 5.31 -4.55
N ILE A 158 15.30 5.78 -5.06
CA ILE A 158 15.19 6.94 -5.95
C ILE A 158 14.57 8.07 -5.15
N PRO A 159 15.25 9.21 -4.96
CA PRO A 159 14.64 10.42 -4.39
C PRO A 159 13.48 10.90 -5.27
N THR A 160 12.40 11.35 -4.64
CA THR A 160 11.21 11.87 -5.32
C THR A 160 10.90 13.30 -4.85
N GLY A 161 9.80 13.86 -5.32
CA GLY A 161 9.22 15.06 -4.72
C GLY A 161 8.62 14.79 -3.33
N TRP A 162 7.98 15.80 -2.78
CA TRP A 162 7.48 15.73 -1.42
C TRP A 162 6.22 14.86 -1.31
N TYR A 163 6.31 13.81 -0.49
CA TYR A 163 5.23 12.90 -0.13
C TYR A 163 4.68 12.11 -1.33
N PRO A 164 5.45 11.16 -1.91
CA PRO A 164 4.96 10.31 -2.99
C PRO A 164 3.74 9.50 -2.53
N THR A 165 2.63 9.66 -3.25
CA THR A 165 1.34 9.04 -2.94
C THR A 165 0.99 7.89 -3.88
N SER A 166 1.58 7.90 -5.08
CA SER A 166 1.34 6.84 -6.06
C SER A 166 2.57 6.67 -6.95
N VAL A 167 2.80 5.44 -7.37
CA VAL A 167 3.80 5.08 -8.38
C VAL A 167 3.12 4.20 -9.43
N ALA A 168 3.46 4.41 -10.70
CA ALA A 168 2.98 3.60 -11.81
C ALA A 168 4.08 3.41 -12.86
N ILE A 169 4.06 2.27 -13.53
CA ILE A 169 4.99 1.96 -14.61
C ILE A 169 4.25 2.04 -15.95
N VAL A 170 4.79 2.84 -16.87
CA VAL A 170 4.25 2.99 -18.24
C VAL A 170 5.39 2.80 -19.23
N GLY A 171 5.44 1.64 -19.85
CA GLY A 171 6.55 1.23 -20.71
C GLY A 171 7.88 1.18 -19.91
N ASN A 172 8.82 2.04 -20.28
CA ASN A 172 10.13 2.20 -19.60
C ASN A 172 10.19 3.42 -18.66
N LYS A 173 9.05 4.00 -18.29
CA LYS A 173 8.98 5.18 -17.45
C LYS A 173 8.34 4.85 -16.11
N ILE A 174 8.88 5.47 -15.05
CA ILE A 174 8.27 5.49 -13.72
C ILE A 174 7.55 6.83 -13.58
N LEU A 175 6.26 6.79 -13.31
CA LEU A 175 5.44 7.96 -12.99
C LEU A 175 5.21 8.00 -11.48
N VAL A 176 5.48 9.14 -10.86
CA VAL A 176 5.30 9.34 -9.42
C VAL A 176 4.42 10.56 -9.19
N ALA A 177 3.34 10.36 -8.46
CA ALA A 177 2.52 11.47 -7.97
C ALA A 177 2.98 11.88 -6.56
N ASN A 178 3.24 13.17 -6.37
CA ASN A 178 3.66 13.72 -5.09
C ASN A 178 2.51 14.56 -4.49
N GLY A 179 2.02 14.16 -3.33
CA GLY A 179 0.85 14.78 -2.69
C GLY A 179 1.09 16.20 -2.14
N LYS A 180 2.37 16.58 -1.94
CA LYS A 180 2.75 17.88 -1.37
C LYS A 180 3.68 18.68 -2.28
N GLY A 181 3.81 18.31 -3.56
CA GLY A 181 4.56 19.06 -4.56
C GLY A 181 6.00 18.57 -4.76
N PHE A 182 6.84 19.45 -5.32
CA PHE A 182 8.16 19.10 -5.83
C PHE A 182 9.23 18.93 -4.75
N SER A 183 9.17 19.75 -3.70
CA SER A 183 10.15 19.72 -2.60
C SER A 183 9.48 20.10 -1.31
N SER A 184 10.04 19.61 -0.19
CA SER A 184 9.63 20.05 1.13
C SER A 184 9.98 21.51 1.30
N LEU A 185 9.02 22.30 1.76
CA LEU A 185 9.21 23.70 2.12
C LEU A 185 9.18 23.83 3.64
N ALA A 186 9.93 24.82 4.15
CA ALA A 186 9.79 25.20 5.56
C ALA A 186 8.33 25.58 5.84
N ASN A 187 7.75 25.02 6.89
CA ASN A 187 6.42 25.39 7.38
C ASN A 187 6.56 26.26 8.65
N PRO A 188 6.79 27.58 8.51
CA PRO A 188 7.04 28.45 9.67
C PRO A 188 5.82 28.57 10.58
N TYR A 189 4.63 28.22 10.09
CA TYR A 189 3.36 28.28 10.82
C TYR A 189 2.85 26.88 11.23
N GLY A 190 3.57 25.83 10.89
CA GLY A 190 3.22 24.46 11.23
C GLY A 190 3.49 24.09 12.69
N PRO A 191 3.21 22.84 13.06
CA PRO A 191 3.47 22.34 14.40
C PRO A 191 4.95 22.55 14.77
N ASN A 192 5.19 23.21 15.91
CA ASN A 192 6.53 23.42 16.43
C ASN A 192 6.65 22.73 17.80
N PRO A 193 7.36 21.60 17.89
CA PRO A 193 7.51 20.85 19.14
C PRO A 193 8.31 21.60 20.22
N ALA A 194 9.02 22.68 19.84
CA ALA A 194 9.77 23.51 20.76
C ALA A 194 8.98 24.70 21.30
N ARG A 195 7.70 24.86 20.97
CA ARG A 195 6.85 25.92 21.54
C ARG A 195 6.60 25.68 23.02
N LYS A 196 6.55 26.77 23.75
CA LYS A 196 6.27 26.74 25.20
C LYS A 196 4.79 26.44 25.45
N ASP A 197 4.49 25.88 26.63
CA ASP A 197 3.13 25.60 27.06
C ASP A 197 2.22 26.83 26.92
N GLY A 198 1.04 26.63 26.36
CA GLY A 198 0.03 27.67 26.13
C GLY A 198 -0.02 28.23 24.71
N GLU A 199 0.93 27.92 23.84
CA GLU A 199 0.86 28.28 22.43
C GLU A 199 0.20 27.15 21.60
N SER A 200 -0.73 27.52 20.70
CA SER A 200 -1.35 26.53 19.80
C SER A 200 -0.29 25.80 18.98
N ILE A 201 -0.31 24.46 19.04
CA ILE A 201 0.53 23.61 18.18
C ILE A 201 0.04 23.55 16.73
N TYR A 202 -1.17 24.04 16.48
CA TYR A 202 -1.77 24.08 15.15
C TYR A 202 -2.09 25.54 14.80
N GLN A 203 -1.30 26.16 13.95
CA GLN A 203 -1.75 27.33 13.22
C GLN A 203 -2.38 26.85 11.93
N LYS A 204 -3.54 27.45 11.56
CA LYS A 204 -4.14 27.22 10.26
C LYS A 204 -3.06 27.48 9.19
N SER A 205 -2.74 26.49 8.39
CA SER A 205 -2.04 26.73 7.15
C SER A 205 -3.00 27.50 6.27
N ASP A 206 -2.71 28.75 5.97
CA ASP A 206 -3.34 29.44 4.87
C ASP A 206 -2.94 28.68 3.60
N THR A 207 -3.86 27.86 3.12
CA THR A 207 -3.78 27.27 1.80
C THR A 207 -4.11 28.37 0.80
N THR A 208 -3.09 29.00 0.26
CA THR A 208 -3.17 29.73 -1.01
C THR A 208 -2.62 28.87 -2.11
#